data_f1a2237b592f5fda94c0ddbf9ef581d3
#
_entry.id   f1a2237b592f5fda94c0ddbf9ef581d3
#
_cell.length_a   1.000
_cell.length_b   1.000
_cell.length_c   1.000
_cell.angle_alpha   90.00
_cell.angle_beta   90.00
_cell.angle_gamma   90.00
#
_symmetry.space_group_name_H-M   'P 1'
#
loop_
_entity.id
_entity.type
_entity.pdbx_description
1 polymer ?
#
loop_
_entity_poly.entity_id
_entity_poly.type
_entity_poly.pdbx_seq_one_letter_code
_entity_poly.pdbx_strand_id
1 'polypeptide(L)'
;MEQQATGLTLFNRQITSERTQNYLTSVLGAKKDSFVSNLTALVANNKALQECEPMGVMFAAIKATALDLPLDPNLGFAYVIPYKNNREGRTDAQFQIGAKGFIQLAIRSGQFKTLNVSEVKEGEIVDENLITGEITFKKAENRDALRTIGYVGYFKLTNGFEKMLYMSCEKLEAHASRYSQTYGSKKDYIRAGSKWTTDFDAMARKTVLKQLLSKFAPMSVEMQDAAKFDQGVLGENNSVRYIDNEETAAIPESVDKATLTSREAISEAFIGGQITEQEADDLMQNCLLYTSDAADDLT
;
A
#
# COMPACT_ATOMS: atom_id res chain seq x y z
N MET A 1 10.44 -29.33 -31.25
CA MET A 1 10.84 -28.07 -30.57
C MET A 1 9.57 -27.41 -30.06
N GLU A 2 9.22 -27.58 -28.79
CA GLU A 2 8.15 -26.82 -28.17
C GLU A 2 8.56 -25.37 -28.11
N GLN A 3 7.88 -24.50 -28.85
CA GLN A 3 8.01 -23.07 -28.68
C GLN A 3 7.57 -22.73 -27.26
N GLN A 4 8.51 -22.27 -26.41
CA GLN A 4 8.15 -21.71 -25.11
C GLN A 4 7.11 -20.59 -25.34
N ALA A 5 5.93 -20.78 -24.77
CA ALA A 5 4.85 -19.81 -24.89
C ALA A 5 5.32 -18.47 -24.33
N THR A 6 5.19 -17.40 -25.10
CA THR A 6 5.53 -16.05 -24.63
C THR A 6 4.65 -15.67 -23.44
N GLY A 7 5.13 -14.79 -22.54
CA GLY A 7 4.35 -14.34 -21.39
C GLY A 7 2.97 -13.77 -21.77
N LEU A 8 2.89 -13.07 -22.90
CA LEU A 8 1.60 -12.60 -23.45
C LEU A 8 0.67 -13.76 -23.86
N THR A 9 1.22 -14.84 -24.42
CA THR A 9 0.43 -16.03 -24.80
C THR A 9 -0.13 -16.73 -23.53
N LEU A 10 0.69 -16.82 -22.49
CA LEU A 10 0.25 -17.38 -21.20
C LEU A 10 -0.83 -16.52 -20.56
N PHE A 11 -0.65 -15.19 -20.56
CA PHE A 11 -1.65 -14.24 -20.06
C PHE A 11 -2.98 -14.37 -20.82
N ASN A 12 -2.94 -14.33 -22.16
CA ASN A 12 -4.13 -14.47 -22.99
C ASN A 12 -4.86 -15.80 -22.75
N ARG A 13 -4.13 -16.91 -22.68
CA ARG A 13 -4.71 -18.21 -22.35
C ARG A 13 -5.41 -18.22 -20.99
N GLN A 14 -4.79 -17.60 -19.99
CA GLN A 14 -5.36 -17.53 -18.63
C GLN A 14 -6.61 -16.67 -18.59
N ILE A 15 -6.57 -15.45 -19.18
CA ILE A 15 -7.70 -14.53 -19.12
C ILE A 15 -8.90 -15.00 -19.93
N THR A 16 -8.68 -15.78 -21.00
CA THR A 16 -9.75 -16.36 -21.83
C THR A 16 -10.25 -17.72 -21.31
N SER A 17 -9.66 -18.26 -20.27
CA SER A 17 -10.12 -19.52 -19.68
C SER A 17 -11.56 -19.39 -19.15
N GLU A 18 -12.36 -20.43 -19.27
CA GLU A 18 -13.77 -20.43 -18.86
C GLU A 18 -13.94 -20.03 -17.38
N ARG A 19 -13.08 -20.56 -16.49
CA ARG A 19 -13.09 -20.21 -15.05
C ARG A 19 -12.88 -18.70 -14.85
N THR A 20 -11.90 -18.12 -15.53
CA THR A 20 -11.59 -16.68 -15.42
C THR A 20 -12.71 -15.83 -16.01
N GLN A 21 -13.25 -16.21 -17.18
CA GLN A 21 -14.36 -15.49 -17.81
C GLN A 21 -15.62 -15.49 -16.94
N ASN A 22 -15.95 -16.61 -16.31
CA ASN A 22 -17.08 -16.72 -15.38
C ASN A 22 -16.85 -15.82 -14.15
N TYR A 23 -15.66 -15.83 -13.58
CA TYR A 23 -15.29 -14.96 -12.47
C TYR A 23 -15.37 -13.46 -12.86
N LEU A 24 -14.81 -13.07 -13.99
CA LEU A 24 -14.89 -11.69 -14.48
C LEU A 24 -16.34 -11.26 -14.76
N THR A 25 -17.17 -12.16 -15.26
CA THR A 25 -18.61 -11.90 -15.47
C THR A 25 -19.32 -11.63 -14.15
N SER A 26 -19.03 -12.41 -13.10
CA SER A 26 -19.66 -12.24 -11.78
C SER A 26 -19.22 -10.96 -11.08
N VAL A 27 -17.96 -10.51 -11.28
CA VAL A 27 -17.40 -9.32 -10.60
C VAL A 27 -17.66 -8.03 -11.36
N LEU A 28 -17.56 -8.05 -12.69
CA LEU A 28 -17.55 -6.84 -13.52
C LEU A 28 -18.85 -6.65 -14.30
N GLY A 29 -19.66 -7.69 -14.48
CA GLY A 29 -20.90 -7.63 -15.25
C GLY A 29 -20.66 -7.05 -16.65
N ALA A 30 -21.40 -6.01 -17.00
CA ALA A 30 -21.33 -5.34 -18.31
C ALA A 30 -19.97 -4.68 -18.63
N LYS A 31 -19.14 -4.42 -17.63
CA LYS A 31 -17.79 -3.82 -17.83
C LYS A 31 -16.74 -4.84 -18.25
N LYS A 32 -17.05 -6.15 -18.26
CA LYS A 32 -16.09 -7.24 -18.47
C LYS A 32 -15.32 -7.11 -19.79
N ASP A 33 -16.04 -6.94 -20.91
CA ASP A 33 -15.39 -6.97 -22.24
C ASP A 33 -14.45 -5.79 -22.45
N SER A 34 -14.84 -4.60 -22.00
CA SER A 34 -13.98 -3.42 -22.01
C SER A 34 -12.77 -3.63 -21.07
N PHE A 35 -12.97 -4.20 -19.91
CA PHE A 35 -11.90 -4.53 -18.96
C PHE A 35 -10.87 -5.49 -19.56
N VAL A 36 -11.32 -6.61 -20.15
CA VAL A 36 -10.44 -7.61 -20.77
C VAL A 36 -9.65 -6.99 -21.93
N SER A 37 -10.29 -6.18 -22.77
CA SER A 37 -9.62 -5.49 -23.88
C SER A 37 -8.53 -4.54 -23.37
N ASN A 38 -8.85 -3.68 -22.42
CA ASN A 38 -7.90 -2.70 -21.84
C ASN A 38 -6.73 -3.38 -21.13
N LEU A 39 -7.02 -4.44 -20.35
CA LEU A 39 -6.00 -5.17 -19.63
C LEU A 39 -5.06 -5.94 -20.57
N THR A 40 -5.59 -6.56 -21.62
CA THR A 40 -4.79 -7.22 -22.65
C THR A 40 -3.88 -6.21 -23.36
N ALA A 41 -4.38 -5.04 -23.71
CA ALA A 41 -3.58 -3.97 -24.31
C ALA A 41 -2.48 -3.47 -23.36
N LEU A 42 -2.78 -3.31 -22.06
CA LEU A 42 -1.80 -2.91 -21.03
C LEU A 42 -0.65 -3.92 -20.95
N VAL A 43 -0.96 -5.23 -20.90
CA VAL A 43 0.04 -6.29 -20.82
C VAL A 43 0.83 -6.42 -22.13
N ALA A 44 0.16 -6.31 -23.29
CA ALA A 44 0.83 -6.36 -24.60
C ALA A 44 1.89 -5.26 -24.75
N ASN A 45 1.63 -4.08 -24.22
CA ASN A 45 2.52 -2.93 -24.30
C ASN A 45 3.59 -2.88 -23.20
N ASN A 46 3.58 -3.81 -22.22
CA ASN A 46 4.51 -3.83 -21.11
C ASN A 46 5.16 -5.21 -20.93
N LYS A 47 6.37 -5.36 -21.45
CA LYS A 47 7.13 -6.63 -21.38
C LYS A 47 7.33 -7.12 -19.93
N ALA A 48 7.53 -6.23 -18.98
CA ALA A 48 7.75 -6.62 -17.59
C ALA A 48 6.46 -7.14 -16.93
N LEU A 49 5.27 -6.69 -17.35
CA LEU A 49 4.00 -7.28 -16.93
C LEU A 49 3.76 -8.67 -17.53
N GLN A 50 4.35 -8.97 -18.67
CA GLN A 50 4.28 -10.30 -19.28
C GLN A 50 5.09 -11.36 -18.50
N GLU A 51 6.03 -10.92 -17.65
CA GLU A 51 6.80 -11.79 -16.74
C GLU A 51 6.09 -12.03 -15.41
N CYS A 52 5.03 -11.27 -15.13
CA CYS A 52 4.24 -11.44 -13.91
C CYS A 52 3.28 -12.63 -14.01
N GLU A 53 2.89 -13.14 -12.85
CA GLU A 53 1.80 -14.11 -12.78
C GLU A 53 0.49 -13.48 -13.30
N PRO A 54 -0.20 -14.11 -14.30
CA PRO A 54 -1.36 -13.52 -14.97
C PRO A 54 -2.52 -13.18 -14.02
N MET A 55 -2.76 -14.02 -13.01
CA MET A 55 -3.84 -13.81 -12.04
C MET A 55 -3.56 -12.59 -11.15
N GLY A 56 -2.29 -12.37 -10.73
CA GLY A 56 -1.90 -11.21 -9.97
C GLY A 56 -2.13 -9.90 -10.75
N VAL A 57 -1.79 -9.88 -12.03
CA VAL A 57 -2.07 -8.73 -12.93
C VAL A 57 -3.57 -8.47 -13.03
N MET A 58 -4.38 -9.52 -13.17
CA MET A 58 -5.83 -9.44 -13.25
C MET A 58 -6.44 -8.89 -11.95
N PHE A 59 -6.04 -9.40 -10.79
CA PHE A 59 -6.56 -8.93 -9.50
C PHE A 59 -6.21 -7.46 -9.24
N ALA A 60 -4.96 -7.05 -9.56
CA ALA A 60 -4.56 -5.66 -9.48
C ALA A 60 -5.44 -4.75 -10.37
N ALA A 61 -5.77 -5.20 -11.58
CA ALA A 61 -6.61 -4.46 -12.49
C ALA A 61 -8.09 -4.43 -12.05
N ILE A 62 -8.62 -5.54 -11.51
CA ILE A 62 -9.97 -5.57 -10.91
C ILE A 62 -10.09 -4.55 -9.79
N LYS A 63 -9.06 -4.42 -8.94
CA LYS A 63 -9.07 -3.44 -7.85
C LYS A 63 -9.13 -2.00 -8.35
N ALA A 64 -8.36 -1.67 -9.39
CA ALA A 64 -8.45 -0.36 -10.04
C ALA A 64 -9.87 -0.09 -10.57
N THR A 65 -10.47 -1.08 -11.20
CA THR A 65 -11.84 -0.99 -11.73
C THR A 65 -12.88 -0.84 -10.63
N ALA A 66 -12.71 -1.55 -9.50
CA ALA A 66 -13.59 -1.43 -8.33
C ALA A 66 -13.54 -0.03 -7.71
N LEU A 67 -12.36 0.62 -7.75
CA LEU A 67 -12.17 2.01 -7.33
C LEU A 67 -12.56 3.03 -8.42
N ASP A 68 -13.00 2.55 -9.57
CA ASP A 68 -13.29 3.35 -10.77
C ASP A 68 -12.12 4.28 -11.14
N LEU A 69 -10.90 3.73 -11.10
CA LEU A 69 -9.65 4.40 -11.45
C LEU A 69 -9.09 3.81 -12.74
N PRO A 70 -8.91 4.61 -13.82
CA PRO A 70 -8.30 4.15 -15.06
C PRO A 70 -6.87 3.65 -14.86
N LEU A 71 -6.53 2.53 -15.52
CA LEU A 71 -5.19 1.94 -15.54
C LEU A 71 -4.31 2.48 -16.67
N ASP A 72 -4.66 3.58 -17.28
CA ASP A 72 -3.82 4.24 -18.29
C ASP A 72 -2.63 4.93 -17.59
N PRO A 73 -1.37 4.51 -17.86
CA PRO A 73 -0.20 5.13 -17.27
C PRO A 73 -0.07 6.64 -17.53
N ASN A 74 -0.61 7.11 -18.65
CA ASN A 74 -0.56 8.53 -19.03
C ASN A 74 -1.51 9.38 -18.19
N LEU A 75 -2.60 8.79 -17.71
CA LEU A 75 -3.56 9.49 -16.86
C LEU A 75 -3.08 9.62 -15.42
N GLY A 76 -2.32 8.64 -14.90
CA GLY A 76 -1.70 8.72 -13.59
C GLY A 76 -2.63 8.48 -12.40
N PHE A 77 -3.76 7.78 -12.61
CA PHE A 77 -4.71 7.46 -11.53
C PHE A 77 -4.33 6.19 -10.78
N ALA A 78 -4.08 5.10 -11.50
CA ALA A 78 -3.67 3.83 -10.95
C ALA A 78 -2.70 3.11 -11.89
N TYR A 79 -1.90 2.21 -11.31
CA TYR A 79 -0.87 1.46 -12.02
C TYR A 79 -0.87 0.01 -11.58
N VAL A 80 -0.49 -0.87 -12.49
CA VAL A 80 -0.03 -2.23 -12.18
C VAL A 80 1.46 -2.25 -12.44
N ILE A 81 2.24 -2.45 -11.37
CA ILE A 81 3.69 -2.37 -11.41
C ILE A 81 4.28 -3.77 -11.25
N PRO A 82 5.14 -4.23 -12.18
CA PRO A 82 5.89 -5.47 -12.00
C PRO A 82 6.89 -5.31 -10.86
N TYR A 83 6.87 -6.24 -9.92
CA TYR A 83 7.70 -6.25 -8.75
C TYR A 83 8.47 -7.56 -8.62
N LYS A 84 9.79 -7.49 -8.62
CA LYS A 84 10.63 -8.68 -8.54
C LYS A 84 10.71 -9.20 -7.11
N ASN A 85 10.06 -10.32 -6.85
CA ASN A 85 10.16 -11.03 -5.58
C ASN A 85 11.40 -11.94 -5.59
N ASN A 86 12.49 -11.44 -5.02
CA ASN A 86 13.76 -12.16 -5.00
C ASN A 86 13.74 -13.42 -4.13
N ARG A 87 12.81 -13.54 -3.16
CA ARG A 87 12.67 -14.70 -2.28
C ARG A 87 12.02 -15.88 -3.00
N GLU A 88 10.96 -15.57 -3.74
CA GLU A 88 10.21 -16.60 -4.46
C GLU A 88 10.70 -16.78 -5.89
N GLY A 89 11.69 -15.98 -6.34
CA GLY A 89 12.30 -16.07 -7.67
C GLY A 89 11.32 -15.72 -8.81
N ARG A 90 10.24 -14.98 -8.52
CA ARG A 90 9.22 -14.61 -9.50
C ARG A 90 8.99 -13.10 -9.54
N THR A 91 8.27 -12.65 -10.57
CA THR A 91 7.80 -11.26 -10.69
C THR A 91 6.31 -11.22 -10.36
N ASP A 92 5.96 -10.49 -9.29
CA ASP A 92 4.59 -10.27 -8.87
C ASP A 92 4.04 -8.96 -9.48
N ALA A 93 2.73 -8.86 -9.62
CA ALA A 93 2.06 -7.64 -10.04
C ALA A 93 1.55 -6.87 -8.81
N GLN A 94 2.06 -5.66 -8.61
CA GLN A 94 1.70 -4.79 -7.49
C GLN A 94 0.69 -3.74 -7.95
N PHE A 95 -0.40 -3.59 -7.22
CA PHE A 95 -1.33 -2.48 -7.42
C PHE A 95 -0.78 -1.22 -6.77
N GLN A 96 -0.77 -0.10 -7.51
CA GLN A 96 -0.37 1.19 -6.97
C GLN A 96 -1.32 2.30 -7.42
N ILE A 97 -1.66 3.19 -6.47
CA ILE A 97 -2.46 4.37 -6.75
C ILE A 97 -1.54 5.57 -7.00
N GLY A 98 -1.84 6.33 -8.03
CA GLY A 98 -1.16 7.59 -8.31
C GLY A 98 -1.65 8.75 -7.44
N ALA A 99 -0.91 9.85 -7.40
CA ALA A 99 -1.35 11.05 -6.70
C ALA A 99 -2.72 11.54 -7.21
N LYS A 100 -2.93 11.51 -8.53
CA LYS A 100 -4.23 11.86 -9.14
C LYS A 100 -5.35 10.92 -8.71
N GLY A 101 -5.06 9.63 -8.48
CA GLY A 101 -6.04 8.67 -7.97
C GLY A 101 -6.52 9.02 -6.57
N PHE A 102 -5.62 9.34 -5.65
CA PHE A 102 -5.97 9.81 -4.31
C PHE A 102 -6.78 11.09 -4.34
N ILE A 103 -6.39 12.07 -5.18
CA ILE A 103 -7.15 13.32 -5.36
C ILE A 103 -8.55 13.03 -5.90
N GLN A 104 -8.67 12.15 -6.89
CA GLN A 104 -9.96 11.78 -7.48
C GLN A 104 -10.90 11.14 -6.44
N LEU A 105 -10.40 10.22 -5.61
CA LEU A 105 -11.18 9.61 -4.55
C LEU A 105 -11.59 10.64 -3.50
N ALA A 106 -10.69 11.57 -3.14
CA ALA A 106 -11.00 12.67 -2.23
C ALA A 106 -12.11 13.58 -2.78
N ILE A 107 -12.04 13.96 -4.07
CA ILE A 107 -13.08 14.77 -4.73
C ILE A 107 -14.43 14.03 -4.73
N ARG A 108 -14.46 12.75 -5.07
CA ARG A 108 -15.68 11.93 -5.10
C ARG A 108 -16.35 11.81 -3.73
N SER A 109 -15.58 11.85 -2.64
CA SER A 109 -16.13 11.79 -1.28
C SER A 109 -17.00 13.02 -0.94
N GLY A 110 -16.85 14.13 -1.66
CA GLY A 110 -17.57 15.40 -1.41
C GLY A 110 -17.20 16.11 -0.10
N GLN A 111 -16.24 15.56 0.66
CA GLN A 111 -15.88 16.06 1.99
C GLN A 111 -14.80 17.15 1.98
N PHE A 112 -14.04 17.27 0.89
CA PHE A 112 -12.91 18.19 0.80
C PHE A 112 -13.30 19.49 0.12
N LYS A 113 -13.13 20.62 0.82
CA LYS A 113 -13.25 21.96 0.27
C LYS A 113 -11.96 22.38 -0.45
N THR A 114 -10.82 21.98 0.11
CA THR A 114 -9.48 22.28 -0.44
C THR A 114 -8.59 21.07 -0.19
N LEU A 115 -7.78 20.71 -1.16
CA LEU A 115 -6.73 19.70 -1.06
C LEU A 115 -5.57 20.13 -1.95
N ASN A 116 -4.38 20.30 -1.37
CA ASN A 116 -3.19 20.72 -2.10
C ASN A 116 -1.92 20.11 -1.52
N VAL A 117 -0.91 19.96 -2.36
CA VAL A 117 0.47 19.66 -1.95
C VAL A 117 1.41 20.57 -2.71
N SER A 118 2.24 21.30 -1.96
CA SER A 118 3.21 22.25 -2.51
C SER A 118 4.59 21.97 -1.99
N GLU A 119 5.59 22.31 -2.78
CA GLU A 119 6.97 22.39 -2.34
C GLU A 119 7.16 23.58 -1.40
N VAL A 120 8.09 23.48 -0.48
CA VAL A 120 8.52 24.52 0.45
C VAL A 120 9.97 24.85 0.15
N LYS A 121 10.23 26.13 -0.07
CA LYS A 121 11.55 26.66 -0.40
C LYS A 121 12.27 27.15 0.85
N GLU A 122 13.57 27.24 0.74
CA GLU A 122 14.43 27.80 1.80
C GLU A 122 13.97 29.20 2.21
N GLY A 123 13.84 29.44 3.53
CA GLY A 123 13.37 30.71 4.09
C GLY A 123 11.84 30.94 4.05
N GLU A 124 11.04 29.97 3.55
CA GLU A 124 9.58 30.10 3.54
C GLU A 124 8.92 29.70 4.88
N ILE A 125 9.56 28.89 5.71
CA ILE A 125 9.06 28.55 7.06
C ILE A 125 9.43 29.70 8.00
N VAL A 126 8.42 30.28 8.65
CA VAL A 126 8.58 31.40 9.59
C VAL A 126 8.52 30.90 11.03
N ASP A 127 7.56 30.03 11.33
CA ASP A 127 7.31 29.50 12.67
C ASP A 127 6.65 28.12 12.60
N GLU A 128 6.89 27.31 13.62
CA GLU A 128 6.29 25.98 13.78
C GLU A 128 5.79 25.80 15.21
N ASN A 129 4.48 25.61 15.36
CA ASN A 129 3.87 25.29 16.64
C ASN A 129 3.86 23.77 16.86
N LEU A 130 4.73 23.30 17.73
CA LEU A 130 4.88 21.86 18.01
C LEU A 130 3.63 21.20 18.62
N ILE A 131 2.77 21.99 19.30
CA ILE A 131 1.56 21.46 19.96
C ILE A 131 0.44 21.27 18.94
N THR A 132 0.17 22.27 18.12
CA THR A 132 -0.90 22.24 17.11
C THR A 132 -0.43 21.59 15.81
N GLY A 133 0.88 21.58 15.56
CA GLY A 133 1.51 21.17 14.32
C GLY A 133 1.24 22.17 13.18
N GLU A 134 0.85 23.40 13.51
CA GLU A 134 0.66 24.48 12.53
C GLU A 134 2.02 25.06 12.16
N ILE A 135 2.20 25.34 10.87
CA ILE A 135 3.39 25.97 10.34
C ILE A 135 2.97 27.23 9.62
N THR A 136 3.59 28.34 9.98
CA THR A 136 3.40 29.62 9.32
C THR A 136 4.40 29.77 8.19
N PHE A 137 3.89 30.03 6.98
CA PHE A 137 4.70 30.21 5.79
C PHE A 137 4.67 31.66 5.30
N LYS A 138 5.80 32.13 4.80
CA LYS A 138 5.92 33.37 4.05
C LYS A 138 6.46 33.06 2.66
N LYS A 139 5.73 33.46 1.62
CA LYS A 139 6.22 33.30 0.25
C LYS A 139 7.51 34.07 0.04
N ALA A 140 8.57 33.38 -0.36
CA ALA A 140 9.84 33.98 -0.64
C ALA A 140 9.83 34.74 -1.97
N GLU A 141 10.59 35.82 -2.06
CA GLU A 141 10.92 36.49 -3.32
C GLU A 141 11.85 35.60 -4.13
N ASN A 142 11.69 35.59 -5.49
CA ASN A 142 12.48 34.76 -6.41
C ASN A 142 12.46 33.26 -6.06
N ARG A 143 11.30 32.78 -5.64
CA ARG A 143 11.06 31.41 -5.15
C ARG A 143 11.63 30.30 -6.06
N ASP A 144 11.58 30.52 -7.38
CA ASP A 144 12.03 29.52 -8.36
C ASP A 144 13.57 29.32 -8.36
N ALA A 145 14.33 30.30 -7.86
CA ALA A 145 15.77 30.20 -7.69
C ALA A 145 16.19 29.55 -6.37
N LEU A 146 15.27 29.37 -5.43
CA LEU A 146 15.55 28.82 -4.11
C LEU A 146 15.48 27.30 -4.09
N ARG A 147 16.30 26.70 -3.22
CA ARG A 147 16.32 25.26 -3.01
C ARG A 147 15.00 24.80 -2.34
N THR A 148 14.45 23.67 -2.81
CA THR A 148 13.36 23.00 -2.13
C THR A 148 13.89 22.30 -0.88
N ILE A 149 13.31 22.61 0.29
CA ILE A 149 13.69 22.02 1.58
C ILE A 149 12.69 20.98 2.08
N GLY A 150 11.52 20.92 1.47
CA GLY A 150 10.48 19.94 1.82
C GLY A 150 9.19 20.17 1.06
N TYR A 151 8.16 19.46 1.48
CA TYR A 151 6.84 19.52 0.88
C TYR A 151 5.79 19.62 1.98
N VAL A 152 4.77 20.41 1.75
CA VAL A 152 3.62 20.58 2.64
C VAL A 152 2.34 20.14 1.93
N GLY A 153 1.60 19.23 2.57
CA GLY A 153 0.24 18.89 2.21
C GLY A 153 -0.73 19.63 3.11
N TYR A 154 -1.85 20.07 2.56
CA TYR A 154 -2.92 20.74 3.28
C TYR A 154 -4.27 20.28 2.76
N PHE A 155 -5.21 20.08 3.66
CA PHE A 155 -6.61 19.98 3.30
C PHE A 155 -7.49 20.78 4.26
N LYS A 156 -8.65 21.18 3.73
CA LYS A 156 -9.77 21.72 4.49
C LYS A 156 -11.04 20.97 4.11
N LEU A 157 -11.76 20.50 5.09
CA LEU A 157 -13.03 19.81 4.90
C LEU A 157 -14.20 20.80 4.84
N THR A 158 -15.34 20.32 4.35
CA THR A 158 -16.59 21.09 4.29
C THR A 158 -17.14 21.47 5.66
N ASN A 159 -16.84 20.66 6.71
CA ASN A 159 -17.20 20.95 8.10
C ASN A 159 -16.26 21.94 8.80
N GLY A 160 -15.25 22.46 8.11
CA GLY A 160 -14.29 23.43 8.63
C GLY A 160 -13.02 22.83 9.22
N PHE A 161 -12.95 21.52 9.48
CA PHE A 161 -11.70 20.88 9.93
C PHE A 161 -10.62 21.03 8.87
N GLU A 162 -9.41 21.38 9.30
CA GLU A 162 -8.27 21.51 8.42
C GLU A 162 -7.01 20.94 9.07
N LYS A 163 -6.12 20.44 8.25
CA LYS A 163 -4.82 19.89 8.69
C LYS A 163 -3.76 20.10 7.64
N MET A 164 -2.53 20.34 8.09
CA MET A 164 -1.34 20.33 7.26
C MET A 164 -0.37 19.26 7.74
N LEU A 165 0.47 18.80 6.82
CA LEU A 165 1.58 17.89 7.07
C LEU A 165 2.79 18.36 6.28
N TYR A 166 3.86 18.72 6.98
CA TYR A 166 5.14 19.03 6.37
C TYR A 166 6.11 17.86 6.50
N MET A 167 6.83 17.56 5.43
CA MET A 167 7.94 16.62 5.42
C MET A 167 9.16 17.27 4.75
N SER A 168 10.29 17.31 5.45
CA SER A 168 11.54 17.77 4.85
C SER A 168 12.06 16.80 3.79
N CYS A 169 12.93 17.28 2.88
CA CYS A 169 13.56 16.44 1.88
C CYS A 169 14.30 15.26 2.52
N GLU A 170 15.00 15.47 3.64
CA GLU A 170 15.70 14.40 4.37
C GLU A 170 14.74 13.32 4.89
N LYS A 171 13.58 13.72 5.46
CA LYS A 171 12.54 12.78 5.90
C LYS A 171 11.97 12.00 4.73
N LEU A 172 11.80 12.63 3.58
CA LEU A 172 11.31 11.99 2.35
C LEU A 172 12.34 11.02 1.75
N GLU A 173 13.62 11.37 1.76
CA GLU A 173 14.71 10.48 1.34
C GLU A 173 14.85 9.26 2.27
N ALA A 174 14.74 9.47 3.58
CA ALA A 174 14.71 8.37 4.56
C ALA A 174 13.51 7.46 4.34
N HIS A 175 12.33 8.03 4.06
CA HIS A 175 11.14 7.27 3.69
C HIS A 175 11.35 6.47 2.39
N ALA A 176 11.91 7.10 1.35
CA ALA A 176 12.21 6.45 0.09
C ALA A 176 13.20 5.28 0.27
N SER A 177 14.25 5.50 1.07
CA SER A 177 15.26 4.47 1.36
C SER A 177 14.67 3.25 2.10
N ARG A 178 13.71 3.49 2.99
CA ARG A 178 13.06 2.44 3.78
C ARG A 178 12.01 1.66 2.98
N TYR A 179 11.19 2.35 2.16
CA TYR A 179 9.99 1.77 1.55
C TYR A 179 10.08 1.56 0.04
N SER A 180 11.13 2.02 -0.63
CA SER A 180 11.34 1.78 -2.06
C SER A 180 12.50 0.84 -2.29
N GLN A 181 12.20 -0.37 -2.75
CA GLN A 181 13.19 -1.40 -3.06
C GLN A 181 14.25 -0.91 -4.05
N THR A 182 13.85 -0.14 -5.06
CA THR A 182 14.77 0.39 -6.07
C THR A 182 15.64 1.51 -5.50
N TYR A 183 15.07 2.44 -4.71
CA TYR A 183 15.82 3.54 -4.12
C TYR A 183 16.70 3.09 -2.96
N GLY A 184 16.24 2.16 -2.12
CA GLY A 184 17.01 1.54 -1.03
C GLY A 184 18.05 0.51 -1.48
N SER A 185 18.13 0.23 -2.79
CA SER A 185 19.11 -0.72 -3.32
C SER A 185 20.54 -0.26 -3.12
N LYS A 186 21.43 -1.19 -2.73
CA LYS A 186 22.88 -0.97 -2.66
C LYS A 186 23.55 -0.92 -4.05
N LYS A 187 22.82 -1.26 -5.12
CA LYS A 187 23.33 -1.26 -6.50
C LYS A 187 23.00 0.07 -7.14
N ASP A 188 24.01 0.87 -7.46
CA ASP A 188 23.87 2.24 -7.98
C ASP A 188 23.02 2.32 -9.25
N TYR A 189 23.17 1.36 -10.18
CA TYR A 189 22.40 1.35 -11.43
C TYR A 189 20.89 1.12 -11.19
N ILE A 190 20.50 0.36 -10.14
CA ILE A 190 19.09 0.18 -9.75
C ILE A 190 18.55 1.45 -9.13
N ARG A 191 19.32 2.05 -8.21
CA ARG A 191 18.97 3.30 -7.55
C ARG A 191 18.83 4.45 -8.53
N ALA A 192 19.73 4.54 -9.51
CA ALA A 192 19.67 5.56 -10.57
C ALA A 192 18.40 5.46 -11.41
N GLY A 193 17.87 4.25 -11.66
CA GLY A 193 16.59 4.02 -12.36
C GLY A 193 15.34 4.20 -11.51
N SER A 194 15.46 4.45 -10.21
CA SER A 194 14.32 4.64 -9.31
C SER A 194 13.57 5.93 -9.65
N LYS A 195 12.23 5.89 -9.55
CA LYS A 195 11.40 7.10 -9.66
C LYS A 195 11.74 8.15 -8.59
N TRP A 196 12.18 7.74 -7.42
CA TRP A 196 12.69 8.65 -6.39
C TRP A 196 13.97 9.37 -6.80
N THR A 197 14.76 8.80 -7.72
CA THR A 197 15.96 9.47 -8.26
C THR A 197 15.63 10.32 -9.49
N THR A 198 14.77 9.80 -10.40
CA THR A 198 14.48 10.45 -11.69
C THR A 198 13.39 11.51 -11.61
N ASP A 199 12.48 11.41 -10.61
CA ASP A 199 11.34 12.32 -10.43
C ASP A 199 10.98 12.44 -8.94
N PHE A 200 11.92 13.02 -8.18
CA PHE A 200 11.79 13.18 -6.73
C PHE A 200 10.54 13.99 -6.36
N ASP A 201 10.26 15.08 -7.07
CA ASP A 201 9.14 15.96 -6.80
C ASP A 201 7.79 15.24 -6.87
N ALA A 202 7.55 14.46 -7.91
CA ALA A 202 6.30 13.72 -8.04
C ALA A 202 6.14 12.66 -6.95
N MET A 203 7.24 11.97 -6.59
CA MET A 203 7.23 10.97 -5.53
C MET A 203 7.05 11.61 -4.15
N ALA A 204 7.69 12.74 -3.88
CA ALA A 204 7.55 13.51 -2.65
C ALA A 204 6.11 14.01 -2.47
N ARG A 205 5.54 14.65 -3.50
CA ARG A 205 4.13 15.10 -3.50
C ARG A 205 3.15 13.95 -3.26
N LYS A 206 3.34 12.81 -3.94
CA LYS A 206 2.53 11.60 -3.74
C LYS A 206 2.62 11.12 -2.29
N THR A 207 3.81 11.06 -1.74
CA THR A 207 4.07 10.55 -0.38
C THR A 207 3.43 11.45 0.68
N VAL A 208 3.63 12.77 0.58
CA VAL A 208 3.02 13.73 1.51
C VAL A 208 1.49 13.67 1.42
N LEU A 209 0.93 13.62 0.20
CA LEU A 209 -0.51 13.49 -0.01
C LEU A 209 -1.07 12.23 0.64
N LYS A 210 -0.46 11.07 0.37
CA LYS A 210 -0.87 9.79 0.96
C LYS A 210 -0.81 9.81 2.47
N GLN A 211 0.29 10.29 3.05
CA GLN A 211 0.49 10.40 4.49
C GLN A 211 -0.51 11.36 5.15
N LEU A 212 -0.79 12.50 4.52
CA LEU A 212 -1.77 13.46 5.01
C LEU A 212 -3.18 12.85 5.04
N LEU A 213 -3.60 12.25 3.93
CA LEU A 213 -4.94 11.67 3.81
C LEU A 213 -5.12 10.46 4.73
N SER A 214 -4.16 9.53 4.75
CA SER A 214 -4.27 8.30 5.54
C SER A 214 -4.24 8.53 7.06
N LYS A 215 -3.60 9.62 7.53
CA LYS A 215 -3.48 9.91 8.96
C LYS A 215 -4.59 10.80 9.51
N PHE A 216 -5.10 11.74 8.71
CA PHE A 216 -5.91 12.83 9.24
C PHE A 216 -7.24 13.05 8.52
N ALA A 217 -7.39 12.52 7.29
CA ALA A 217 -8.62 12.73 6.55
C ALA A 217 -9.69 11.69 6.93
N PRO A 218 -10.98 12.07 6.90
CA PRO A 218 -12.04 11.08 6.93
C PRO A 218 -11.95 10.24 5.66
N MET A 219 -11.81 8.93 5.80
CA MET A 219 -11.65 8.03 4.68
C MET A 219 -12.99 7.39 4.33
N SER A 220 -13.51 7.66 3.12
CA SER A 220 -14.59 6.84 2.56
C SER A 220 -14.13 5.37 2.42
N VAL A 221 -15.08 4.46 2.25
CA VAL A 221 -14.75 3.03 2.08
C VAL A 221 -13.76 2.83 0.93
N GLU A 222 -13.97 3.54 -0.20
CA GLU A 222 -13.07 3.50 -1.34
C GLU A 222 -11.67 4.04 -1.01
N MET A 223 -11.58 5.09 -0.19
CA MET A 223 -10.28 5.65 0.23
C MET A 223 -9.56 4.72 1.21
N GLN A 224 -10.28 4.05 2.12
CA GLN A 224 -9.72 3.04 3.02
C GLN A 224 -9.17 1.86 2.21
N ASP A 225 -9.95 1.36 1.29
CA ASP A 225 -9.55 0.31 0.37
C ASP A 225 -8.35 0.74 -0.48
N ALA A 226 -8.38 1.96 -1.02
CA ALA A 226 -7.27 2.53 -1.77
C ALA A 226 -5.96 2.56 -0.96
N ALA A 227 -6.02 3.04 0.27
CA ALA A 227 -4.86 3.11 1.16
C ALA A 227 -4.35 1.71 1.55
N LYS A 228 -5.28 0.78 1.84
CA LYS A 228 -4.98 -0.60 2.22
C LYS A 228 -4.35 -1.40 1.08
N PHE A 229 -4.82 -1.23 -0.14
CA PHE A 229 -4.35 -2.04 -1.27
C PHE A 229 -3.16 -1.40 -2.02
N ASP A 230 -2.86 -0.12 -1.76
CA ASP A 230 -1.73 0.56 -2.40
C ASP A 230 -0.40 -0.12 -2.04
N GLN A 231 0.39 -0.46 -3.04
CA GLN A 231 1.65 -1.20 -2.96
C GLN A 231 1.50 -2.68 -2.53
N GLY A 232 0.28 -3.23 -2.59
CA GLY A 232 0.02 -4.63 -2.31
C GLY A 232 0.04 -5.51 -3.56
N VAL A 233 0.48 -6.76 -3.40
CA VAL A 233 0.23 -7.85 -4.35
C VAL A 233 -1.09 -8.48 -3.98
N LEU A 234 -2.02 -8.50 -4.93
CA LEU A 234 -3.39 -8.95 -4.71
C LEU A 234 -3.54 -10.41 -5.12
N GLY A 235 -4.22 -11.18 -4.28
CA GLY A 235 -4.58 -12.58 -4.52
C GLY A 235 -6.09 -12.81 -4.50
N GLU A 236 -6.49 -14.06 -4.56
CA GLU A 236 -7.89 -14.48 -4.43
C GLU A 236 -8.51 -13.97 -3.10
N ASN A 237 -9.81 -13.72 -3.11
CA ASN A 237 -10.58 -13.27 -1.94
C ASN A 237 -10.11 -11.94 -1.31
N ASN A 238 -9.59 -11.00 -2.14
CA ASN A 238 -9.04 -9.73 -1.66
C ASN A 238 -7.88 -9.88 -0.66
N SER A 239 -7.18 -11.02 -0.68
CA SER A 239 -5.95 -11.16 0.10
C SER A 239 -4.90 -10.18 -0.39
N VAL A 240 -4.18 -9.55 0.54
CA VAL A 240 -3.14 -8.55 0.24
C VAL A 240 -1.85 -8.99 0.87
N ARG A 241 -0.79 -9.02 0.07
CA ARG A 241 0.56 -9.27 0.55
C ARG A 241 1.43 -8.05 0.23
N TYR A 242 2.08 -7.51 1.26
CA TYR A 242 3.04 -6.43 1.11
C TYR A 242 4.45 -7.02 1.08
N ILE A 243 5.16 -6.82 -0.02
CA ILE A 243 6.50 -7.39 -0.19
C ILE A 243 7.56 -6.56 0.53
N ASP A 244 7.28 -5.25 0.73
CA ASP A 244 8.24 -4.31 1.34
C ASP A 244 8.07 -4.13 2.86
N ASN A 245 7.00 -4.64 3.46
CA ASN A 245 6.65 -4.45 4.88
C ASN A 245 6.70 -5.78 5.65
N GLU A 246 7.89 -6.30 5.89
CA GLU A 246 8.04 -7.50 6.72
C GLU A 246 7.91 -7.25 8.23
N GLU A 247 7.91 -5.99 8.67
CA GLU A 247 7.72 -5.65 10.10
C GLU A 247 6.26 -5.41 10.51
N THR A 248 5.30 -5.40 9.57
CA THR A 248 3.87 -5.15 9.89
C THR A 248 2.90 -6.22 9.40
N ALA A 249 3.40 -7.27 8.77
CA ALA A 249 2.62 -8.46 8.41
C ALA A 249 3.33 -9.74 8.90
N ALA A 250 3.94 -9.70 10.07
CA ALA A 250 3.93 -10.88 10.89
C ALA A 250 2.45 -11.09 11.26
N ILE A 251 1.71 -11.90 10.48
CA ILE A 251 0.81 -12.86 11.12
C ILE A 251 1.72 -13.47 12.19
N PRO A 252 1.42 -13.31 13.49
CA PRO A 252 2.28 -13.88 14.50
C PRO A 252 2.53 -15.32 14.08
N GLU A 253 3.79 -15.73 14.00
CA GLU A 253 4.13 -17.13 13.88
C GLU A 253 3.23 -17.84 14.88
N SER A 254 2.52 -18.84 14.43
CA SER A 254 1.64 -19.61 15.30
C SER A 254 2.49 -20.00 16.50
N VAL A 255 2.26 -19.33 17.62
CA VAL A 255 2.99 -19.63 18.86
C VAL A 255 2.74 -21.10 19.11
N ASP A 256 3.81 -21.86 19.27
CA ASP A 256 3.67 -23.26 19.61
C ASP A 256 2.92 -23.31 20.96
N LYS A 257 1.64 -23.69 20.90
CA LYS A 257 0.74 -23.70 22.06
C LYS A 257 1.33 -24.47 23.25
N ALA A 258 2.25 -25.40 22.95
CA ALA A 258 3.00 -26.15 23.96
C ALA A 258 3.97 -25.26 24.79
N THR A 259 4.33 -24.07 24.30
CA THR A 259 5.21 -23.15 25.02
C THR A 259 4.45 -22.16 25.92
N LEU A 260 3.12 -22.06 25.80
CA LEU A 260 2.28 -21.19 26.62
C LEU A 260 1.90 -21.86 27.94
N THR A 261 2.85 -21.87 28.89
CA THR A 261 2.71 -22.55 30.16
C THR A 261 2.36 -21.62 31.35
N SER A 262 2.32 -20.30 31.14
CA SER A 262 1.95 -19.33 32.17
C SER A 262 0.73 -18.49 31.73
N ARG A 263 -0.05 -18.02 32.74
CA ARG A 263 -1.21 -17.15 32.52
C ARG A 263 -0.83 -15.84 31.81
N GLU A 264 0.32 -15.28 32.16
CA GLU A 264 0.83 -14.06 31.56
C GLU A 264 1.14 -14.28 30.06
N ALA A 265 1.83 -15.38 29.73
CA ALA A 265 2.15 -15.72 28.34
C ALA A 265 0.90 -16.00 27.48
N ILE A 266 -0.13 -16.67 28.06
CA ILE A 266 -1.42 -16.90 27.38
C ILE A 266 -2.14 -15.57 27.15
N SER A 267 -2.13 -14.67 28.15
CA SER A 267 -2.76 -13.36 28.06
C SER A 267 -2.07 -12.46 27.01
N GLU A 268 -0.74 -12.47 26.98
CA GLU A 268 0.05 -11.73 25.99
C GLU A 268 -0.18 -12.28 24.56
N ALA A 269 -0.24 -13.60 24.40
CA ALA A 269 -0.52 -14.23 23.12
C ALA A 269 -1.94 -13.92 22.61
N PHE A 270 -2.94 -13.83 23.51
CA PHE A 270 -4.30 -13.42 23.17
C PHE A 270 -4.37 -11.94 22.79
N ILE A 271 -3.77 -11.04 23.58
CA ILE A 271 -3.72 -9.60 23.31
C ILE A 271 -2.96 -9.34 22.00
N GLY A 272 -1.91 -10.12 21.71
CA GLY A 272 -1.14 -10.07 20.47
C GLY A 272 -1.87 -10.68 19.25
N GLY A 273 -3.07 -11.23 19.43
CA GLY A 273 -3.85 -11.87 18.35
C GLY A 273 -3.25 -13.18 17.82
N GLN A 274 -2.39 -13.82 18.60
CA GLN A 274 -1.68 -15.07 18.25
C GLN A 274 -2.52 -16.32 18.51
N ILE A 275 -3.49 -16.20 19.40
CA ILE A 275 -4.47 -17.24 19.74
C ILE A 275 -5.88 -16.62 19.81
N THR A 276 -6.90 -17.42 19.53
CA THR A 276 -8.31 -17.01 19.66
C THR A 276 -8.77 -17.03 21.12
N GLU A 277 -9.89 -16.37 21.42
CA GLU A 277 -10.50 -16.33 22.75
C GLU A 277 -10.79 -17.75 23.28
N GLN A 278 -11.27 -18.64 22.41
CA GLN A 278 -11.58 -20.03 22.76
C GLN A 278 -10.32 -20.84 23.08
N GLU A 279 -9.23 -20.60 22.35
CA GLU A 279 -7.92 -21.22 22.60
C GLU A 279 -7.26 -20.69 23.89
N ALA A 280 -7.44 -19.40 24.18
CA ALA A 280 -6.97 -18.80 25.42
C ALA A 280 -7.69 -19.40 26.63
N ASP A 281 -9.01 -19.58 26.56
CA ASP A 281 -9.81 -20.19 27.62
C ASP A 281 -9.43 -21.66 27.87
N ASP A 282 -9.22 -22.45 26.83
CA ASP A 282 -8.79 -23.85 26.93
C ASP A 282 -7.38 -23.95 27.56
N LEU A 283 -6.45 -23.09 27.17
CA LEU A 283 -5.09 -23.03 27.73
C LEU A 283 -5.10 -22.56 29.20
N MET A 284 -5.95 -21.59 29.55
CA MET A 284 -6.12 -21.10 30.92
C MET A 284 -6.69 -22.18 31.84
N GLN A 285 -7.65 -22.99 31.38
CA GLN A 285 -8.21 -24.12 32.14
C GLN A 285 -7.18 -25.20 32.36
N ASN A 286 -6.36 -25.55 31.37
CA ASN A 286 -5.29 -26.52 31.50
C ASN A 286 -4.18 -26.03 32.47
N CYS A 287 -3.89 -24.73 32.48
CA CYS A 287 -2.93 -24.13 33.39
C CYS A 287 -3.40 -24.18 34.86
N LEU A 288 -4.72 -24.20 35.12
CA LEU A 288 -5.33 -24.35 36.43
C LEU A 288 -5.24 -25.80 36.96
N LEU A 289 -5.34 -26.79 36.11
CA LEU A 289 -5.23 -28.21 36.47
C LEU A 289 -3.81 -28.59 36.92
N TYR A 290 -2.78 -27.99 36.26
CA TYR A 290 -1.37 -28.26 36.65
C TYR A 290 -0.92 -27.60 37.97
N THR A 291 -1.61 -26.53 38.41
CA THR A 291 -1.30 -25.87 39.69
C THR A 291 -2.02 -26.49 40.85
N SER A 292 -3.07 -27.29 40.66
CA SER A 292 -3.78 -27.99 41.72
C SER A 292 -3.11 -29.32 42.10
N ASP A 293 -2.49 -30.03 41.18
CA ASP A 293 -1.79 -31.29 41.44
C ASP A 293 -0.44 -31.11 42.17
N ALA A 294 0.15 -29.90 42.11
CA ALA A 294 1.38 -29.59 42.81
C ALA A 294 1.18 -29.20 44.31
N ALA A 295 -0.07 -29.01 44.75
CA ALA A 295 -0.42 -28.64 46.10
C ALA A 295 -0.76 -29.87 47.01
N ASP A 296 -1.04 -31.03 46.41
CA ASP A 296 -1.40 -32.25 47.15
C ASP A 296 -0.23 -33.17 47.49
N ASP A 297 0.99 -32.89 47.02
CA ASP A 297 2.21 -33.67 47.32
C ASP A 297 3.03 -33.11 48.52
N LEU A 298 2.49 -32.20 49.32
CA LEU A 298 3.13 -31.59 50.47
C LEU A 298 2.26 -31.68 51.75
N THR A 299 1.60 -32.84 51.99
CA THR A 299 1.03 -33.16 53.30
C THR A 299 1.45 -34.53 53.76
#